data_b02988c2e562c5e669fe35401804d95e
#
_entry.id   b02988c2e562c5e669fe35401804d95e
#
_cell.length_a   1.000
_cell.length_b   1.000
_cell.length_c   1.000
_cell.angle_alpha   90.00
_cell.angle_beta   90.00
_cell.angle_gamma   90.00
#
_symmetry.space_group_name_H-M   'P 1'
#
loop_
_entity.id
_entity.type
_entity.pdbx_description
1 polymer ?
#
loop_
_entity_poly.entity_id
_entity_poly.type
_entity_poly.pdbx_seq_one_letter_code
_entity_poly.pdbx_strand_id
1 'polypeptide(L)'
;MINLREQIDKILDPSSTEHIFLESDKGELLEFEQVAFIPVSNKTFAILAPVKGNPYYVTDNPVAFTFEMDLKENTIEVVRDMATVEMVEKEYHKILYGNKKKGF
;
A
#
# COMPACT_ATOMS: atom_id res chain seq x y z
N MET A 1 18.32 5.56 8.16
CA MET A 1 17.09 6.37 8.03
C MET A 1 16.41 6.09 6.69
N ILE A 2 15.11 5.92 6.71
CA ILE A 2 14.33 5.63 5.50
C ILE A 2 14.10 6.91 4.71
N ASN A 3 14.31 6.83 3.40
CA ASN A 3 13.95 7.92 2.50
C ASN A 3 12.56 7.62 1.95
N LEU A 4 11.55 8.34 2.45
CA LEU A 4 10.17 8.11 2.05
C LEU A 4 9.92 8.42 0.58
N ARG A 5 10.61 9.42 0.02
CA ARG A 5 10.48 9.73 -1.39
C ARG A 5 10.89 8.54 -2.26
N GLU A 6 11.95 7.86 -1.87
CA GLU A 6 12.42 6.67 -2.57
C GLU A 6 11.39 5.55 -2.50
N GLN A 7 10.76 5.35 -1.35
CA GLN A 7 9.72 4.34 -1.20
C GLN A 7 8.49 4.67 -2.05
N ILE A 8 8.09 5.93 -2.07
CA ILE A 8 6.98 6.38 -2.90
C ILE A 8 7.29 6.15 -4.39
N ASP A 9 8.50 6.46 -4.82
CA ASP A 9 8.91 6.25 -6.20
C ASP A 9 8.81 4.77 -6.61
N LYS A 10 9.15 3.86 -5.70
CA LYS A 10 8.99 2.43 -5.95
C LYS A 10 7.51 2.07 -6.15
N ILE A 11 6.63 2.62 -5.33
CA ILE A 11 5.20 2.33 -5.42
C ILE A 11 4.60 2.89 -6.71
N LEU A 12 5.06 4.05 -7.14
CA LEU A 12 4.56 4.69 -8.37
C LEU A 12 5.07 4.03 -9.65
N ASP A 13 6.15 3.27 -9.56
CA ASP A 13 6.73 2.59 -10.72
C ASP A 13 5.99 1.28 -10.97
N PRO A 14 5.21 1.16 -12.06
CA PRO A 14 4.42 -0.04 -12.32
C PRO A 14 5.26 -1.29 -12.61
N SER A 15 6.53 -1.12 -12.91
CA SER A 15 7.42 -2.25 -13.17
C SER A 15 8.18 -2.70 -11.92
N SER A 16 8.10 -1.92 -10.83
CA SER A 16 8.84 -2.25 -9.61
C SER A 16 8.16 -3.36 -8.83
N THR A 17 8.95 -4.34 -8.42
CA THR A 17 8.52 -5.40 -7.50
C THR A 17 9.31 -5.33 -6.21
N GLU A 18 10.05 -4.25 -5.98
CA GLU A 18 10.86 -4.09 -4.80
C GLU A 18 10.00 -3.93 -3.55
N HIS A 19 10.52 -4.42 -2.43
CA HIS A 19 9.83 -4.26 -1.17
C HIS A 19 9.88 -2.80 -0.70
N ILE A 20 8.88 -2.41 0.07
CA ILE A 20 8.76 -1.06 0.62
C ILE A 20 9.18 -1.10 2.07
N PHE A 21 9.97 -0.13 2.49
CA PHE A 21 10.46 -0.04 3.86
C PHE A 21 9.89 1.20 4.51
N LEU A 22 9.25 1.02 5.64
CA LEU A 22 8.69 2.11 6.43
C LEU A 22 9.27 2.04 7.83
N GLU A 23 9.13 3.12 8.56
CA GLU A 23 9.65 3.22 9.91
C GLU A 23 8.50 3.44 10.88
N SER A 24 8.45 2.66 11.96
CA SER A 24 7.41 2.83 12.97
C SER A 24 7.69 4.05 13.83
N ASP A 25 6.73 4.43 14.66
CA ASP A 25 6.90 5.55 15.60
C ASP A 25 8.08 5.32 16.56
N LYS A 26 8.44 4.06 16.76
CA LYS A 26 9.56 3.70 17.63
C LYS A 26 10.89 3.57 16.88
N GLY A 27 10.88 3.86 15.59
CA GLY A 27 12.08 3.75 14.79
C GLY A 27 12.38 2.37 14.26
N GLU A 28 11.45 1.43 14.38
CA GLU A 28 11.62 0.08 13.86
C GLU A 28 11.44 0.06 12.36
N LEU A 29 12.30 -0.68 11.67
CA LEU A 29 12.20 -0.86 10.23
C LEU A 29 11.15 -1.90 9.90
N LEU A 30 10.16 -1.53 9.10
CA LEU A 30 9.06 -2.41 8.72
C LEU A 30 9.11 -2.66 7.22
N GLU A 31 9.15 -3.92 6.83
CA GLU A 31 9.24 -4.32 5.43
C GLU A 31 7.89 -4.82 4.93
N PHE A 32 7.50 -4.35 3.74
CA PHE A 32 6.23 -4.72 3.12
C PHE A 32 6.46 -5.08 1.66
N GLU A 33 5.60 -5.93 1.11
CA GLU A 33 5.56 -6.13 -0.32
C GLU A 33 4.40 -5.34 -0.91
N GLN A 34 4.56 -4.91 -2.16
CA GLN A 34 3.56 -4.11 -2.84
C GLN A 34 2.42 -4.99 -3.34
N VAL A 35 1.19 -4.62 -2.98
CA VAL A 35 0.00 -5.31 -3.48
C VAL A 35 -0.67 -4.50 -4.58
N ALA A 36 -0.90 -3.20 -4.35
CA ALA A 36 -1.57 -2.36 -5.33
C ALA A 36 -1.30 -0.88 -5.07
N PHE A 37 -1.41 -0.10 -6.14
CA PHE A 37 -1.39 1.36 -6.10
C PHE A 37 -2.76 1.82 -6.57
N ILE A 38 -3.47 2.59 -5.75
CA ILE A 38 -4.87 2.95 -6.00
C ILE A 38 -5.03 4.47 -5.97
N PRO A 39 -5.07 5.13 -7.12
CA PRO A 39 -5.44 6.56 -7.14
C PRO A 39 -6.96 6.68 -7.11
N VAL A 40 -7.47 7.53 -6.22
CA VAL A 40 -8.91 7.78 -6.08
C VAL A 40 -9.12 9.27 -5.95
N SER A 41 -9.81 9.88 -6.92
CA SER A 41 -10.03 11.33 -6.97
C SER A 41 -8.68 12.06 -6.95
N ASN A 42 -8.46 12.92 -5.95
CA ASN A 42 -7.20 13.65 -5.81
C ASN A 42 -6.29 13.06 -4.74
N LYS A 43 -6.58 11.83 -4.31
CA LYS A 43 -5.78 11.14 -3.29
C LYS A 43 -5.13 9.89 -3.89
N THR A 44 -4.02 9.49 -3.31
CA THR A 44 -3.30 8.29 -3.72
C THR A 44 -3.15 7.33 -2.55
N PHE A 45 -3.44 6.08 -2.80
CA PHE A 45 -3.37 5.04 -1.78
C PHE A 45 -2.49 3.90 -2.25
N ALA A 46 -1.92 3.17 -1.31
CA ALA A 46 -1.18 1.96 -1.59
C ALA A 46 -1.68 0.86 -0.67
N ILE A 47 -1.77 -0.34 -1.21
CA ILE A 47 -2.05 -1.52 -0.40
C ILE A 47 -0.73 -2.26 -0.28
N LEU A 48 -0.27 -2.45 0.95
CA LEU A 48 1.01 -3.10 1.24
C LEU A 48 0.78 -4.25 2.22
N ALA A 49 1.43 -5.36 1.96
CA ALA A 49 1.31 -6.54 2.82
C ALA A 49 2.62 -6.74 3.60
N PRO A 50 2.56 -6.92 4.92
CA PRO A 50 3.78 -7.18 5.69
C PRO A 50 4.41 -8.50 5.27
N VAL A 51 5.73 -8.52 5.18
CA VAL A 51 6.47 -9.75 4.84
C VAL A 51 6.89 -10.46 6.12
N LYS A 52 7.31 -11.71 5.98
CA LYS A 52 7.80 -12.51 7.10
C LYS A 52 8.95 -11.77 7.79
N GLY A 53 8.87 -11.66 9.12
CA GLY A 53 9.82 -10.88 9.90
C GLY A 53 9.28 -9.54 10.35
N ASN A 54 8.24 -9.05 9.69
CA ASN A 54 7.54 -7.84 10.10
C ASN A 54 6.64 -8.20 11.29
N PRO A 55 6.63 -7.40 12.38
CA PRO A 55 5.79 -7.70 13.54
C PRO A 55 4.30 -7.78 13.24
N TYR A 56 3.86 -7.17 12.14
CA TYR A 56 2.45 -7.23 11.74
C TYR A 56 2.13 -8.39 10.80
N TYR A 57 3.11 -9.24 10.51
CA TYR A 57 2.90 -10.42 9.67
C TYR A 57 2.23 -11.53 10.46
N VAL A 58 1.10 -12.01 9.96
CA VAL A 58 0.35 -13.10 10.55
C VAL A 58 0.33 -14.26 9.56
N THR A 59 0.95 -15.38 9.93
CA THR A 59 1.14 -16.51 9.02
C THR A 59 -0.18 -17.13 8.55
N ASP A 60 -1.12 -17.31 9.46
CA ASP A 60 -2.36 -18.01 9.17
C ASP A 60 -3.40 -17.14 8.46
N ASN A 61 -3.27 -15.83 8.58
CA ASN A 61 -4.22 -14.92 7.99
C ASN A 61 -3.51 -13.61 7.63
N PRO A 62 -2.72 -13.62 6.55
CA PRO A 62 -2.00 -12.42 6.15
C PRO A 62 -2.98 -11.30 5.79
N VAL A 63 -2.77 -10.13 6.39
CA VAL A 63 -3.63 -8.97 6.19
C VAL A 63 -2.81 -7.87 5.54
N ALA A 64 -3.33 -7.33 4.44
CA ALA A 64 -2.73 -6.17 3.80
C ALA A 64 -3.26 -4.90 4.45
N PHE A 65 -2.44 -3.87 4.49
CA PHE A 65 -2.81 -2.58 5.05
C PHE A 65 -2.95 -1.53 3.97
N THR A 66 -3.88 -0.60 4.18
CA THR A 66 -4.08 0.53 3.28
C THR A 66 -3.32 1.73 3.82
N PHE A 67 -2.55 2.35 2.94
CA PHE A 67 -1.78 3.55 3.27
C PHE A 67 -2.19 4.68 2.35
N GLU A 68 -2.23 5.88 2.88
CA GLU A 68 -2.43 7.09 2.07
C GLU A 68 -1.06 7.75 1.85
N MET A 69 -0.79 8.14 0.60
CA MET A 69 0.45 8.81 0.25
C MET A 69 0.20 10.26 -0.09
N ASP A 70 1.03 11.16 0.44
CA ASP A 70 1.03 12.55 0.04
C ASP A 70 2.29 12.78 -0.79
N LEU A 71 2.10 13.00 -2.09
CA LEU A 71 3.21 13.13 -3.02
C LEU A 71 3.94 14.46 -2.91
N LYS A 72 3.28 15.48 -2.35
CA LYS A 72 3.92 16.77 -2.14
C LYS A 72 4.78 16.78 -0.89
N GLU A 73 4.27 16.16 0.18
CA GLU A 73 4.96 16.12 1.46
C GLU A 73 5.86 14.89 1.61
N ASN A 74 5.80 13.95 0.67
CA ASN A 74 6.54 12.68 0.71
C ASN A 74 6.24 11.91 1.98
N THR A 75 4.96 11.73 2.28
CA THR A 75 4.53 10.97 3.46
C THR A 75 3.74 9.73 3.04
N ILE A 76 3.82 8.70 3.87
CA ILE A 76 3.06 7.46 3.74
C ILE A 76 2.50 7.17 5.12
N GLU A 77 1.17 7.17 5.25
CA GLU A 77 0.52 6.97 6.54
C GLU A 77 -0.55 5.89 6.45
N VAL A 78 -0.63 5.05 7.47
CA VAL A 78 -1.65 4.02 7.50
C VAL A 78 -3.03 4.65 7.66
N VAL A 79 -3.99 4.16 6.88
CA VAL A 79 -5.37 4.63 6.95
C VAL A 79 -6.07 3.88 8.08
N ARG A 80 -6.60 4.62 9.05
CA ARG A 80 -7.30 4.04 10.20
C ARG A 80 -8.81 4.15 10.09
N ASP A 81 -9.30 5.00 9.18
CA ASP A 81 -10.73 5.19 8.96
C ASP A 81 -11.29 4.06 8.12
N MET A 82 -12.19 3.28 8.71
CA MET A 82 -12.74 2.09 8.04
C MET A 82 -13.51 2.44 6.76
N ALA A 83 -14.18 3.59 6.74
CA ALA A 83 -14.91 3.99 5.54
C ALA A 83 -13.95 4.22 4.37
N THR A 84 -12.79 4.82 4.65
CA THR A 84 -11.77 5.04 3.62
C THR A 84 -11.15 3.71 3.19
N VAL A 85 -10.86 2.81 4.13
CA VAL A 85 -10.33 1.49 3.80
C VAL A 85 -11.28 0.74 2.88
N GLU A 86 -12.57 0.74 3.19
CA GLU A 86 -13.58 0.08 2.38
C GLU A 86 -13.67 0.69 0.98
N MET A 87 -13.58 2.01 0.88
CA MET A 87 -13.60 2.68 -0.41
C MET A 87 -12.40 2.25 -1.26
N VAL A 88 -11.22 2.18 -0.68
CA VAL A 88 -10.01 1.78 -1.39
C VAL A 88 -10.11 0.32 -1.81
N GLU A 89 -10.63 -0.54 -0.94
CA GLU A 89 -10.83 -1.95 -1.28
C GLU A 89 -11.80 -2.12 -2.44
N LYS A 90 -12.88 -1.33 -2.48
CA LYS A 90 -13.80 -1.35 -3.61
C LYS A 90 -13.11 -0.97 -4.90
N GLU A 91 -12.28 0.07 -4.87
CA GLU A 91 -11.54 0.48 -6.06
C GLU A 91 -10.55 -0.60 -6.50
N TYR A 92 -9.91 -1.26 -5.56
CA TYR A 92 -9.01 -2.36 -5.85
C TYR A 92 -9.75 -3.50 -6.53
N HIS A 93 -10.93 -3.86 -6.03
CA HIS A 93 -11.76 -4.90 -6.65
C HIS A 93 -12.18 -4.54 -8.06
N LYS A 94 -12.51 -3.29 -8.30
CA LYS A 94 -12.84 -2.82 -9.66
C LYS A 94 -11.67 -3.01 -10.61
N ILE A 95 -10.46 -2.71 -10.15
CA ILE A 95 -9.26 -2.88 -10.97
C ILE A 95 -9.02 -4.36 -11.27
N LEU A 96 -9.17 -5.22 -10.26
CA LEU A 96 -8.94 -6.66 -10.42
C LEU A 96 -9.97 -7.32 -11.33
N TYR A 97 -11.25 -6.99 -11.16
CA TYR A 97 -12.34 -7.69 -11.86
C TYR A 97 -12.88 -6.95 -13.07
N GLY A 98 -12.56 -5.67 -13.20
CA GLY A 98 -12.98 -4.89 -14.34
C GLY A 98 -12.49 -5.46 -15.67
N ASN A 99 -11.26 -5.94 -15.69
CA ASN A 99 -10.67 -6.53 -16.89
C ASN A 99 -11.31 -7.86 -17.26
N LYS A 100 -11.79 -8.62 -16.28
CA LYS A 100 -12.43 -9.91 -16.53
C LYS A 100 -13.75 -9.74 -17.23
N LYS A 101 -14.50 -8.70 -16.90
CA LYS A 101 -15.79 -8.43 -17.55
C LYS A 101 -15.61 -8.09 -19.02
N LYS A 102 -14.50 -7.48 -19.38
CA LYS A 102 -14.22 -7.11 -20.76
C LYS A 102 -13.77 -8.29 -21.61
N GLY A 103 -13.42 -9.39 -20.97
CA GLY A 103 -12.97 -10.58 -21.66
C GLY A 103 -14.08 -11.46 -22.20
N PHE A 104 -15.32 -11.10 -21.99
CA PHE A 104 -16.48 -11.87 -22.49
C PHE A 104 -16.96 -11.41 -23.82
#